data_c838490e94224189127c848ff5aaa9e1
#
_entry.id   c838490e94224189127c848ff5aaa9e1
#
_cell.length_a   1.000
_cell.length_b   1.000
_cell.length_c   1.000
_cell.angle_alpha   90.00
_cell.angle_beta   90.00
_cell.angle_gamma   90.00
#
_symmetry.space_group_name_H-M   'P 1'
#
loop_
_entity.id
_entity.type
_entity.pdbx_description
1 polymer ?
#
loop_
_entity_poly.entity_id
_entity_poly.type
_entity_poly.pdbx_seq_one_letter_code
_entity_poly.pdbx_strand_id
1 'polypeptide(L)'
;MTYETVREADPAVADALEGERQRQNETLAMIASENHVSEAVMEAQSSELTNKYAEGYPGERYYGGCEFADDVEELAIERAKELWGAEHVNVQPHSGSQANMGVYLAVLDPGDKILSLDLTHGGHLSHGHPANFAGQVYEVEQYEVDEETGYIDYEALAATAESFEPDIIVSGYSAYPREVEFERIQEAADSVGAYHLADIAHITGLVAAGVHQSPVGVADFVTGSTHKTIRAGRGGIIMCDEEYADDIDNAVFPGSQGGPLMHNVAGKAVGFGEALNPEFETYADQTVQNAKALGDQLQDHGLELVSGGTDNHLVLIDLRPSHPDTTGKEVEEALEEAGIVLNANTVPGETRSAFNPSGIRAGTPALTTRGFDEAACREVADLIAEVVDAPHDESVVAEVSDRVDELTDDYPLYD
;
A
#
# COMPACT_ATOMS: atom_id res chain seq x y z
N MET A 1 -16.18 -19.43 2.77
CA MET A 1 -15.70 -20.47 1.81
C MET A 1 -15.41 -21.76 2.55
N THR A 2 -15.78 -22.92 2.00
CA THR A 2 -15.32 -24.22 2.48
C THR A 2 -14.20 -24.71 1.56
N TYR A 3 -13.17 -25.32 2.10
CA TYR A 3 -12.03 -25.84 1.32
C TYR A 3 -12.15 -27.35 1.05
N GLU A 4 -13.36 -27.88 0.93
CA GLU A 4 -13.60 -29.33 0.77
C GLU A 4 -12.89 -29.93 -0.45
N THR A 5 -13.00 -29.29 -1.63
CA THR A 5 -12.34 -29.76 -2.85
C THR A 5 -10.81 -29.72 -2.74
N VAL A 6 -10.27 -28.68 -2.07
CA VAL A 6 -8.83 -28.56 -1.81
C VAL A 6 -8.42 -29.68 -0.85
N ARG A 7 -9.19 -29.94 0.20
CA ARG A 7 -8.93 -30.99 1.19
C ARG A 7 -8.94 -32.39 0.58
N GLU A 8 -9.81 -32.65 -0.39
CA GLU A 8 -9.79 -33.91 -1.14
C GLU A 8 -8.53 -34.05 -2.01
N ALA A 9 -8.03 -32.97 -2.57
CA ALA A 9 -6.85 -32.97 -3.44
C ALA A 9 -5.53 -32.90 -2.65
N ASP A 10 -5.46 -32.04 -1.65
CA ASP A 10 -4.29 -31.78 -0.80
C ASP A 10 -4.72 -31.32 0.61
N PRO A 11 -4.80 -32.24 1.57
CA PRO A 11 -5.20 -31.90 2.94
C PRO A 11 -4.27 -30.89 3.63
N ALA A 12 -2.96 -30.90 3.34
CA ALA A 12 -2.00 -30.01 3.98
C ALA A 12 -2.20 -28.54 3.53
N VAL A 13 -2.53 -28.34 2.26
CA VAL A 13 -2.90 -27.01 1.74
C VAL A 13 -4.22 -26.55 2.36
N ALA A 14 -5.21 -27.44 2.47
CA ALA A 14 -6.49 -27.09 3.09
C ALA A 14 -6.33 -26.68 4.57
N ASP A 15 -5.50 -27.42 5.34
CA ASP A 15 -5.19 -27.09 6.74
C ASP A 15 -4.53 -25.70 6.85
N ALA A 16 -3.61 -25.35 5.94
CA ALA A 16 -2.97 -24.03 5.92
C ALA A 16 -3.96 -22.91 5.59
N LEU A 17 -4.88 -23.13 4.63
CA LEU A 17 -5.91 -22.15 4.28
C LEU A 17 -6.92 -21.93 5.40
N GLU A 18 -7.32 -23.00 6.10
CA GLU A 18 -8.19 -22.90 7.27
C GLU A 18 -7.49 -22.20 8.43
N GLY A 19 -6.20 -22.51 8.67
CA GLY A 19 -5.39 -21.83 9.68
C GLY A 19 -5.25 -20.33 9.39
N GLU A 20 -5.01 -19.93 8.13
CA GLU A 20 -4.92 -18.51 7.76
C GLU A 20 -6.28 -17.80 7.92
N ARG A 21 -7.39 -18.45 7.54
CA ARG A 21 -8.73 -17.90 7.77
C ARG A 21 -8.99 -17.69 9.27
N GLN A 22 -8.64 -18.66 10.10
CA GLN A 22 -8.76 -18.60 11.55
C GLN A 22 -7.91 -17.43 12.10
N ARG A 23 -6.64 -17.34 11.70
CA ARG A 23 -5.74 -16.26 12.12
C ARG A 23 -6.31 -14.88 11.78
N GLN A 24 -6.81 -14.68 10.55
CA GLN A 24 -7.41 -13.40 10.15
C GLN A 24 -8.66 -13.05 10.98
N ASN A 25 -9.46 -14.03 11.40
CA ASN A 25 -10.61 -13.78 12.26
C ASN A 25 -10.21 -13.44 13.69
N GLU A 26 -9.20 -14.09 14.24
CA GLU A 26 -8.79 -14.01 15.65
C GLU A 26 -7.73 -12.93 15.92
N THR A 27 -7.26 -12.20 14.88
CA THR A 27 -6.25 -11.15 15.04
C THR A 27 -6.69 -9.81 14.49
N LEU A 28 -6.15 -8.73 15.04
CA LEU A 28 -6.31 -7.37 14.55
C LEU A 28 -5.20 -7.06 13.53
N ALA A 29 -5.52 -7.11 12.23
CA ALA A 29 -4.58 -6.79 11.17
C ALA A 29 -4.37 -5.27 11.06
N MET A 30 -3.19 -4.81 11.46
CA MET A 30 -2.80 -3.39 11.42
C MET A 30 -1.57 -3.14 10.56
N ILE A 31 -1.14 -4.11 9.75
CA ILE A 31 -0.16 -3.88 8.69
C ILE A 31 -0.76 -2.87 7.70
N ALA A 32 -0.18 -1.68 7.58
CA ALA A 32 -0.75 -0.57 6.80
C ALA A 32 -0.97 -0.89 5.31
N SER A 33 -0.31 -1.92 4.79
CA SER A 33 -0.46 -2.42 3.41
C SER A 33 -1.44 -3.58 3.27
N GLU A 34 -2.09 -4.04 4.34
CA GLU A 34 -3.07 -5.13 4.32
C GLU A 34 -4.50 -4.59 4.39
N ASN A 35 -5.41 -5.37 3.82
CA ASN A 35 -6.85 -5.14 3.88
C ASN A 35 -7.60 -6.44 3.60
N HIS A 36 -8.88 -6.45 3.91
CA HIS A 36 -9.77 -7.57 3.64
C HIS A 36 -10.63 -7.23 2.40
N VAL A 37 -10.56 -8.09 1.40
CA VAL A 37 -11.38 -7.96 0.19
C VAL A 37 -12.75 -8.59 0.41
N SER A 38 -13.74 -8.20 -0.41
CA SER A 38 -15.06 -8.80 -0.40
C SER A 38 -15.04 -10.26 -0.89
N GLU A 39 -16.06 -11.03 -0.53
CA GLU A 39 -16.25 -12.39 -1.06
C GLU A 39 -16.37 -12.37 -2.60
N ALA A 40 -16.97 -11.32 -3.18
CA ALA A 40 -17.10 -11.17 -4.63
C ALA A 40 -15.73 -11.03 -5.32
N VAL A 41 -14.80 -10.29 -4.73
CA VAL A 41 -13.41 -10.20 -5.23
C VAL A 41 -12.72 -11.55 -5.13
N MET A 42 -12.88 -12.29 -4.02
CA MET A 42 -12.30 -13.62 -3.86
C MET A 42 -12.89 -14.62 -4.87
N GLU A 43 -14.20 -14.60 -5.09
CA GLU A 43 -14.88 -15.45 -6.08
C GLU A 43 -14.38 -15.16 -7.50
N ALA A 44 -14.26 -13.88 -7.89
CA ALA A 44 -13.72 -13.49 -9.18
C ALA A 44 -12.28 -13.99 -9.39
N GLN A 45 -11.44 -13.92 -8.35
CA GLN A 45 -10.06 -14.41 -8.41
C GLN A 45 -9.95 -15.94 -8.47
N SER A 46 -10.96 -16.68 -8.02
CA SER A 46 -11.00 -18.14 -8.10
C SER A 46 -11.70 -18.69 -9.36
N SER A 47 -12.00 -17.83 -10.32
CA SER A 47 -12.73 -18.17 -11.56
C SER A 47 -11.88 -18.93 -12.58
N GLU A 48 -12.54 -19.47 -13.60
CA GLU A 48 -11.92 -20.16 -14.75
C GLU A 48 -11.00 -19.27 -15.57
N LEU A 49 -11.02 -17.94 -15.37
CA LEU A 49 -10.05 -17.01 -15.96
C LEU A 49 -8.59 -17.32 -15.54
N THR A 50 -8.39 -18.07 -14.46
CA THR A 50 -7.07 -18.62 -14.09
C THR A 50 -6.46 -19.52 -15.19
N ASN A 51 -7.29 -20.13 -16.05
CA ASN A 51 -6.86 -21.00 -17.14
C ASN A 51 -6.58 -20.25 -18.44
N LYS A 52 -6.94 -18.94 -18.50
CA LYS A 52 -6.90 -18.17 -19.75
C LYS A 52 -5.54 -17.54 -20.02
N TYR A 53 -5.03 -17.73 -21.22
CA TYR A 53 -3.83 -17.05 -21.72
C TYR A 53 -4.27 -15.92 -22.67
N ALA A 54 -4.00 -14.65 -22.31
CA ALA A 54 -4.53 -13.47 -23.01
C ALA A 54 -3.44 -12.41 -23.26
N GLU A 55 -2.29 -12.83 -23.86
CA GLU A 55 -1.23 -11.89 -24.26
C GLU A 55 -1.75 -10.83 -25.22
N GLY A 56 -1.28 -9.60 -25.06
CA GLY A 56 -1.78 -8.41 -25.76
C GLY A 56 -2.83 -7.67 -24.94
N TYR A 57 -3.61 -6.86 -25.60
CA TYR A 57 -4.63 -5.98 -25.01
C TYR A 57 -6.01 -6.26 -25.60
N PRO A 58 -7.12 -5.76 -25.03
CA PRO A 58 -8.46 -5.94 -25.55
C PRO A 58 -8.54 -5.59 -27.06
N GLY A 59 -9.11 -6.50 -27.85
CA GLY A 59 -9.21 -6.37 -29.30
C GLY A 59 -7.92 -6.67 -30.09
N GLU A 60 -6.76 -6.75 -29.44
CA GLU A 60 -5.44 -6.96 -30.05
C GLU A 60 -4.69 -8.14 -29.41
N ARG A 61 -5.38 -9.23 -29.10
CA ARG A 61 -4.80 -10.42 -28.48
C ARG A 61 -4.03 -11.28 -29.48
N TYR A 62 -2.95 -11.90 -28.98
CA TYR A 62 -2.16 -12.86 -29.75
C TYR A 62 -2.88 -14.20 -29.93
N TYR A 63 -3.89 -14.50 -29.12
CA TYR A 63 -4.62 -15.78 -29.11
C TYR A 63 -6.12 -15.58 -29.26
N GLY A 64 -6.81 -16.60 -29.80
CA GLY A 64 -8.26 -16.61 -29.89
C GLY A 64 -8.95 -16.96 -28.56
N GLY A 65 -10.27 -16.80 -28.51
CA GLY A 65 -11.10 -17.12 -27.33
C GLY A 65 -10.87 -16.16 -26.18
N CYS A 66 -10.63 -14.89 -26.46
CA CYS A 66 -10.36 -13.86 -25.45
C CYS A 66 -11.56 -12.91 -25.23
N GLU A 67 -12.70 -13.13 -25.89
CA GLU A 67 -13.85 -12.24 -25.82
C GLU A 67 -14.27 -11.88 -24.38
N PHE A 68 -14.32 -12.83 -23.48
CA PHE A 68 -14.68 -12.57 -22.06
C PHE A 68 -13.51 -12.05 -21.23
N ALA A 69 -12.26 -12.33 -21.65
CA ALA A 69 -11.08 -11.70 -21.04
C ALA A 69 -11.02 -10.21 -21.43
N ASP A 70 -11.38 -9.88 -22.67
CA ASP A 70 -11.49 -8.50 -23.14
C ASP A 70 -12.58 -7.76 -22.37
N ASP A 71 -13.79 -8.32 -22.26
CA ASP A 71 -14.89 -7.74 -21.49
C ASP A 71 -14.47 -7.40 -20.04
N VAL A 72 -13.74 -8.31 -19.38
CA VAL A 72 -13.30 -8.12 -17.98
C VAL A 72 -12.21 -7.05 -17.88
N GLU A 73 -11.24 -7.04 -18.80
CA GLU A 73 -10.16 -6.06 -18.78
C GLU A 73 -10.68 -4.66 -19.14
N GLU A 74 -11.56 -4.54 -20.14
CA GLU A 74 -12.24 -3.29 -20.50
C GLU A 74 -13.02 -2.72 -19.30
N LEU A 75 -13.79 -3.58 -18.58
CA LEU A 75 -14.48 -3.15 -17.37
C LEU A 75 -13.54 -2.64 -16.28
N ALA A 76 -12.40 -3.29 -16.10
CA ALA A 76 -11.40 -2.83 -15.12
C ALA A 76 -10.80 -1.48 -15.51
N ILE A 77 -10.48 -1.29 -16.80
CA ILE A 77 -9.95 -0.03 -17.35
C ILE A 77 -10.98 1.09 -17.24
N GLU A 78 -12.22 0.86 -17.68
CA GLU A 78 -13.28 1.86 -17.64
C GLU A 78 -13.56 2.33 -16.21
N ARG A 79 -13.70 1.41 -15.27
CA ARG A 79 -13.92 1.71 -13.84
C ARG A 79 -12.76 2.46 -13.24
N ALA A 80 -11.53 2.09 -13.59
CA ALA A 80 -10.34 2.80 -13.14
C ALA A 80 -10.28 4.24 -13.69
N LYS A 81 -10.60 4.44 -14.97
CA LYS A 81 -10.72 5.79 -15.56
C LYS A 81 -11.79 6.63 -14.85
N GLU A 82 -12.92 6.02 -14.47
CA GLU A 82 -13.98 6.71 -13.73
C GLU A 82 -13.55 7.09 -12.31
N LEU A 83 -12.84 6.19 -11.59
CA LEU A 83 -12.41 6.39 -10.22
C LEU A 83 -11.34 7.49 -10.09
N TRP A 84 -10.36 7.51 -10.97
CA TRP A 84 -9.21 8.41 -10.84
C TRP A 84 -9.16 9.54 -11.87
N GLY A 85 -10.00 9.50 -12.91
CA GLY A 85 -10.04 10.54 -13.95
C GLY A 85 -8.87 10.49 -14.93
N ALA A 86 -8.16 9.35 -15.04
CA ALA A 86 -7.03 9.20 -15.93
C ALA A 86 -7.44 9.03 -17.41
N GLU A 87 -6.64 9.56 -18.32
CA GLU A 87 -6.88 9.41 -19.77
C GLU A 87 -6.56 7.99 -20.23
N HIS A 88 -5.43 7.43 -19.80
CA HIS A 88 -5.04 6.04 -20.06
C HIS A 88 -4.79 5.26 -18.76
N VAL A 89 -5.15 3.97 -18.77
CA VAL A 89 -4.99 3.06 -17.64
C VAL A 89 -4.54 1.70 -18.12
N ASN A 90 -3.44 1.19 -17.54
CA ASN A 90 -3.00 -0.19 -17.71
C ASN A 90 -3.24 -0.97 -16.40
N VAL A 91 -4.08 -2.01 -16.45
CA VAL A 91 -4.47 -2.84 -15.29
C VAL A 91 -3.72 -4.17 -15.23
N GLN A 92 -2.79 -4.44 -16.14
CA GLN A 92 -2.07 -5.71 -16.23
C GLN A 92 -0.91 -5.89 -15.24
N PRO A 93 -0.27 -4.84 -14.64
CA PRO A 93 0.83 -5.06 -13.70
C PRO A 93 0.46 -6.02 -12.57
N HIS A 94 1.35 -7.01 -12.30
CA HIS A 94 1.12 -8.03 -11.29
C HIS A 94 1.29 -7.50 -9.86
N SER A 95 1.95 -6.36 -9.69
CA SER A 95 2.17 -5.68 -8.41
C SER A 95 2.47 -4.19 -8.62
N GLY A 96 2.41 -3.38 -7.54
CA GLY A 96 2.86 -1.98 -7.58
C GLY A 96 4.33 -1.86 -8.01
N SER A 97 5.22 -2.74 -7.53
CA SER A 97 6.63 -2.74 -7.96
C SER A 97 6.81 -2.99 -9.46
N GLN A 98 5.96 -3.84 -10.08
CA GLN A 98 5.98 -4.05 -11.52
C GLN A 98 5.30 -2.92 -12.29
N ALA A 99 4.36 -2.21 -11.68
CA ALA A 99 3.84 -0.97 -12.23
C ALA A 99 4.94 0.11 -12.33
N ASN A 100 5.70 0.33 -11.24
CA ASN A 100 6.86 1.22 -11.25
C ASN A 100 7.91 0.79 -12.29
N MET A 101 8.21 -0.51 -12.34
CA MET A 101 9.12 -1.08 -13.36
C MET A 101 8.62 -0.81 -14.79
N GLY A 102 7.31 -0.90 -15.03
CA GLY A 102 6.70 -0.58 -16.33
C GLY A 102 6.95 0.87 -16.73
N VAL A 103 6.76 1.82 -15.81
CA VAL A 103 7.05 3.24 -16.06
C VAL A 103 8.54 3.46 -16.34
N TYR A 104 9.44 2.92 -15.50
CA TYR A 104 10.88 3.08 -15.75
C TYR A 104 11.31 2.53 -17.12
N LEU A 105 10.80 1.36 -17.52
CA LEU A 105 11.11 0.77 -18.81
C LEU A 105 10.51 1.53 -20.00
N ALA A 106 9.43 2.29 -19.78
CA ALA A 106 8.82 3.10 -20.81
C ALA A 106 9.63 4.37 -21.13
N VAL A 107 10.25 4.98 -20.10
CA VAL A 107 10.77 6.35 -20.23
C VAL A 107 12.26 6.51 -19.87
N LEU A 108 12.92 5.47 -19.36
CA LEU A 108 14.33 5.51 -18.96
C LEU A 108 15.18 4.51 -19.73
N ASP A 109 16.40 4.90 -20.03
CA ASP A 109 17.47 4.02 -20.47
C ASP A 109 18.32 3.52 -19.27
N PRO A 110 18.96 2.32 -19.35
CA PRO A 110 19.85 1.85 -18.29
C PRO A 110 20.97 2.85 -17.98
N GLY A 111 21.07 3.26 -16.73
CA GLY A 111 22.02 4.26 -16.25
C GLY A 111 21.46 5.65 -16.11
N ASP A 112 20.19 5.88 -16.50
CA ASP A 112 19.49 7.12 -16.22
C ASP A 112 19.26 7.29 -14.71
N LYS A 113 18.86 8.48 -14.29
CA LYS A 113 18.88 8.93 -12.91
C LYS A 113 17.50 8.99 -12.28
N ILE A 114 17.36 8.38 -11.12
CA ILE A 114 16.13 8.41 -10.29
C ILE A 114 16.41 9.21 -9.02
N LEU A 115 15.56 10.19 -8.71
CA LEU A 115 15.50 10.86 -7.41
C LEU A 115 14.27 10.38 -6.65
N SER A 116 14.42 9.85 -5.43
CA SER A 116 13.32 9.29 -4.64
C SER A 116 13.52 9.50 -3.15
N LEU A 117 12.47 9.27 -2.32
CA LEU A 117 12.60 9.31 -0.87
C LEU A 117 13.42 8.10 -0.36
N ASP A 118 14.32 8.37 0.60
CA ASP A 118 15.09 7.32 1.26
C ASP A 118 14.17 6.29 1.95
N LEU A 119 14.54 5.02 1.86
CA LEU A 119 13.77 3.92 2.45
C LEU A 119 13.60 4.07 3.97
N THR A 120 14.62 4.57 4.66
CA THR A 120 14.60 4.76 6.12
C THR A 120 13.74 5.94 6.56
N HIS A 121 13.42 6.84 5.62
CA HIS A 121 12.53 7.98 5.78
C HIS A 121 11.11 7.72 5.26
N GLY A 122 10.80 6.47 4.93
CA GLY A 122 9.46 6.04 4.52
C GLY A 122 9.28 5.76 3.03
N GLY A 123 10.34 5.78 2.23
CA GLY A 123 10.32 5.38 0.82
C GLY A 123 9.96 3.91 0.60
N HIS A 124 10.03 3.45 -0.65
CA HIS A 124 9.76 2.06 -1.00
C HIS A 124 10.95 1.44 -1.75
N LEU A 125 11.12 0.11 -1.60
CA LEU A 125 12.22 -0.62 -2.25
C LEU A 125 12.29 -0.39 -3.76
N SER A 126 11.14 -0.34 -4.45
CA SER A 126 11.07 -0.15 -5.91
C SER A 126 11.40 1.26 -6.39
N HIS A 127 11.67 2.20 -5.48
CA HIS A 127 12.05 3.57 -5.80
C HIS A 127 13.57 3.74 -5.98
N GLY A 128 14.34 2.64 -5.97
CA GLY A 128 15.78 2.69 -6.24
C GLY A 128 16.67 2.05 -5.18
N HIS A 129 16.09 1.30 -4.21
CA HIS A 129 16.92 0.58 -3.23
C HIS A 129 17.90 -0.40 -3.92
N PRO A 130 19.18 -0.48 -3.51
CA PRO A 130 20.21 -1.28 -4.19
C PRO A 130 19.89 -2.78 -4.35
N ALA A 131 19.04 -3.35 -3.49
CA ALA A 131 18.58 -4.73 -3.61
C ALA A 131 17.44 -4.91 -4.62
N ASN A 132 16.80 -3.82 -5.07
CA ASN A 132 15.73 -3.83 -6.06
C ASN A 132 16.29 -3.66 -7.47
N PHE A 133 15.51 -4.09 -8.47
CA PHE A 133 15.80 -3.90 -9.88
C PHE A 133 16.17 -2.44 -10.19
N ALA A 134 15.40 -1.46 -9.71
CA ALA A 134 15.63 -0.06 -10.00
C ALA A 134 17.03 0.41 -9.56
N GLY A 135 17.45 0.09 -8.32
CA GLY A 135 18.78 0.43 -7.82
C GLY A 135 19.94 -0.40 -8.44
N GLN A 136 19.64 -1.43 -9.25
CA GLN A 136 20.65 -2.20 -9.99
C GLN A 136 20.84 -1.70 -11.43
N VAL A 137 19.86 -1.00 -11.99
CA VAL A 137 19.83 -0.58 -13.41
C VAL A 137 20.07 0.92 -13.55
N TYR A 138 19.61 1.73 -12.59
CA TYR A 138 19.62 3.19 -12.66
C TYR A 138 20.56 3.79 -11.62
N GLU A 139 21.03 5.01 -11.86
CA GLU A 139 21.73 5.83 -10.88
C GLU A 139 20.68 6.47 -9.95
N VAL A 140 20.85 6.32 -8.63
CA VAL A 140 19.84 6.75 -7.66
C VAL A 140 20.43 7.73 -6.67
N GLU A 141 19.75 8.87 -6.50
CA GLU A 141 19.95 9.81 -5.39
C GLU A 141 18.66 9.87 -4.57
N GLN A 142 18.79 10.19 -3.28
CA GLN A 142 17.66 10.17 -2.37
C GLN A 142 17.48 11.53 -1.71
N TYR A 143 16.20 11.94 -1.56
CA TYR A 143 15.83 13.03 -0.67
C TYR A 143 15.27 12.45 0.64
N GLU A 144 15.19 13.26 1.65
CA GLU A 144 14.81 12.87 3.00
C GLU A 144 13.65 13.73 3.51
N VAL A 145 12.97 13.28 4.56
CA VAL A 145 12.12 14.16 5.36
C VAL A 145 12.99 14.96 6.34
N ASP A 146 12.54 16.10 6.77
CA ASP A 146 13.15 16.83 7.86
C ASP A 146 13.05 16.03 9.16
N GLU A 147 14.18 15.71 9.80
CA GLU A 147 14.24 14.82 10.97
C GLU A 147 13.53 15.38 12.21
N GLU A 148 13.43 16.71 12.33
CA GLU A 148 12.79 17.35 13.49
C GLU A 148 11.26 17.38 13.35
N THR A 149 10.77 17.58 12.12
CA THR A 149 9.34 17.74 11.85
C THR A 149 8.68 16.48 11.30
N GLY A 150 9.43 15.58 10.67
CA GLY A 150 8.93 14.40 9.97
C GLY A 150 8.21 14.71 8.66
N TYR A 151 8.27 15.96 8.16
CA TYR A 151 7.67 16.35 6.89
C TYR A 151 8.69 16.34 5.75
N ILE A 152 8.21 16.14 4.53
CA ILE A 152 9.04 16.28 3.32
C ILE A 152 9.52 17.72 3.21
N ASP A 153 10.84 17.91 3.09
CA ASP A 153 11.43 19.21 2.76
C ASP A 153 11.45 19.38 1.24
N TYR A 154 10.40 20.01 0.72
CA TYR A 154 10.27 20.24 -0.73
C TYR A 154 11.31 21.21 -1.29
N GLU A 155 11.87 22.12 -0.48
CA GLU A 155 12.97 23.00 -0.90
C GLU A 155 14.28 22.21 -1.04
N ALA A 156 14.57 21.32 -0.09
CA ALA A 156 15.71 20.41 -0.17
C ALA A 156 15.57 19.42 -1.34
N LEU A 157 14.35 18.91 -1.59
CA LEU A 157 14.05 18.06 -2.75
C LEU A 157 14.37 18.82 -4.06
N ALA A 158 13.86 20.04 -4.22
CA ALA A 158 14.11 20.84 -5.41
C ALA A 158 15.61 21.15 -5.60
N ALA A 159 16.33 21.50 -4.52
CA ALA A 159 17.77 21.73 -4.57
C ALA A 159 18.56 20.46 -4.95
N THR A 160 18.12 19.29 -4.47
CA THR A 160 18.71 18.00 -4.85
C THR A 160 18.43 17.70 -6.33
N ALA A 161 17.21 17.95 -6.80
CA ALA A 161 16.86 17.82 -8.22
C ALA A 161 17.75 18.69 -9.11
N GLU A 162 17.95 19.97 -8.77
CA GLU A 162 18.84 20.89 -9.50
C GLU A 162 20.30 20.41 -9.54
N SER A 163 20.80 19.81 -8.46
CA SER A 163 22.20 19.39 -8.38
C SER A 163 22.47 18.02 -8.99
N PHE A 164 21.50 17.11 -8.90
CA PHE A 164 21.61 15.74 -9.40
C PHE A 164 21.18 15.63 -10.87
N GLU A 165 20.25 16.51 -11.32
CA GLU A 165 19.64 16.48 -12.65
C GLU A 165 19.06 15.08 -12.96
N PRO A 166 18.03 14.61 -12.21
CA PRO A 166 17.40 13.33 -12.46
C PRO A 166 16.64 13.30 -13.79
N ASP A 167 16.45 12.10 -14.34
CA ASP A 167 15.56 11.86 -15.49
C ASP A 167 14.11 11.61 -15.01
N ILE A 168 13.95 11.12 -13.77
CA ILE A 168 12.65 10.95 -13.12
C ILE A 168 12.73 11.24 -11.61
N ILE A 169 11.71 11.93 -11.08
CA ILE A 169 11.50 12.09 -9.64
C ILE A 169 10.35 11.19 -9.23
N VAL A 170 10.55 10.38 -8.19
CA VAL A 170 9.54 9.46 -7.66
C VAL A 170 9.01 10.00 -6.34
N SER A 171 7.71 10.26 -6.28
CA SER A 171 6.97 10.51 -5.05
C SER A 171 6.14 9.29 -4.67
N GLY A 172 5.68 9.25 -3.42
CA GLY A 172 4.92 8.12 -2.89
C GLY A 172 5.72 7.31 -1.86
N TYR A 173 5.01 6.74 -0.89
CA TYR A 173 5.66 6.36 0.36
C TYR A 173 4.99 5.16 1.00
N SER A 174 5.78 4.37 1.73
CA SER A 174 5.31 3.22 2.51
C SER A 174 4.97 3.58 3.95
N ALA A 175 5.61 4.62 4.49
CA ALA A 175 5.54 4.98 5.91
C ALA A 175 5.52 6.51 6.14
N TYR A 176 4.90 7.26 5.25
CA TYR A 176 4.71 8.69 5.40
C TYR A 176 3.26 9.00 5.79
N PRO A 177 3.01 9.57 6.99
CA PRO A 177 1.65 9.72 7.51
C PRO A 177 0.95 11.02 7.10
N ARG A 178 1.56 11.89 6.29
CA ARG A 178 1.03 13.18 5.92
C ARG A 178 0.58 13.26 4.47
N GLU A 179 -0.19 14.30 4.14
CA GLU A 179 -0.49 14.63 2.76
C GLU A 179 0.77 14.95 1.95
N VAL A 180 0.71 14.68 0.65
CA VAL A 180 1.79 14.93 -0.30
C VAL A 180 1.38 16.08 -1.22
N GLU A 181 2.22 17.10 -1.32
CA GLU A 181 2.03 18.24 -2.22
C GLU A 181 2.60 17.89 -3.61
N PHE A 182 1.84 17.12 -4.39
CA PHE A 182 2.29 16.62 -5.70
C PHE A 182 2.67 17.73 -6.68
N GLU A 183 1.97 18.88 -6.64
CA GLU A 183 2.28 20.04 -7.47
C GLU A 183 3.69 20.56 -7.22
N ARG A 184 4.17 20.59 -5.96
CA ARG A 184 5.53 21.03 -5.65
C ARG A 184 6.59 20.08 -6.18
N ILE A 185 6.30 18.79 -6.21
CA ILE A 185 7.20 17.77 -6.76
C ILE A 185 7.23 17.90 -8.29
N GLN A 186 6.06 18.10 -8.92
CA GLN A 186 5.98 18.37 -10.36
C GLN A 186 6.74 19.64 -10.75
N GLU A 187 6.61 20.74 -9.99
CA GLU A 187 7.37 21.97 -10.22
C GLU A 187 8.89 21.71 -10.16
N ALA A 188 9.35 20.87 -9.22
CA ALA A 188 10.75 20.48 -9.12
C ALA A 188 11.19 19.62 -10.32
N ALA A 189 10.36 18.68 -10.78
CA ALA A 189 10.62 17.87 -11.98
C ALA A 189 10.70 18.75 -13.25
N ASP A 190 9.73 19.61 -13.46
CA ASP A 190 9.67 20.54 -14.59
C ASP A 190 10.92 21.45 -14.65
N SER A 191 11.43 21.89 -13.49
CA SER A 191 12.57 22.79 -13.41
C SER A 191 13.87 22.20 -13.99
N VAL A 192 13.98 20.87 -13.98
CA VAL A 192 15.15 20.11 -14.49
C VAL A 192 14.84 19.29 -15.73
N GLY A 193 13.57 19.28 -16.17
CA GLY A 193 13.12 18.52 -17.34
C GLY A 193 13.00 17.02 -17.08
N ALA A 194 12.78 16.63 -15.82
CA ALA A 194 12.55 15.26 -15.40
C ALA A 194 11.07 14.90 -15.50
N TYR A 195 10.78 13.61 -15.60
CA TYR A 195 9.43 13.08 -15.36
C TYR A 195 9.10 13.04 -13.86
N HIS A 196 7.80 13.09 -13.54
CA HIS A 196 7.29 12.81 -12.20
C HIS A 196 6.47 11.53 -12.19
N LEU A 197 6.91 10.53 -11.43
CA LEU A 197 6.15 9.31 -11.10
C LEU A 197 5.59 9.43 -9.68
N ALA A 198 4.26 9.46 -9.55
CA ALA A 198 3.57 9.41 -8.27
C ALA A 198 3.12 7.96 -7.94
N ASP A 199 3.84 7.28 -7.07
CA ASP A 199 3.43 5.96 -6.54
C ASP A 199 2.45 6.13 -5.38
N ILE A 200 1.15 6.04 -5.66
CA ILE A 200 0.08 6.15 -4.67
C ILE A 200 -0.32 4.80 -4.06
N ALA A 201 0.53 3.77 -4.14
CA ALA A 201 0.19 2.41 -3.73
C ALA A 201 -0.49 2.31 -2.36
N HIS A 202 -0.03 3.08 -1.37
CA HIS A 202 -0.62 3.10 -0.03
C HIS A 202 -1.95 3.84 0.05
N ILE A 203 -2.11 4.88 -0.73
CA ILE A 203 -3.27 5.79 -0.69
C ILE A 203 -4.20 5.64 -1.90
N THR A 204 -4.04 4.61 -2.74
CA THR A 204 -4.81 4.39 -3.98
C THR A 204 -6.31 4.51 -3.74
N GLY A 205 -6.83 3.91 -2.67
CA GLY A 205 -8.24 3.98 -2.30
C GLY A 205 -8.66 5.35 -1.74
N LEU A 206 -7.79 6.03 -0.99
CA LEU A 206 -8.08 7.36 -0.45
C LEU A 206 -8.15 8.40 -1.57
N VAL A 207 -7.28 8.29 -2.58
CA VAL A 207 -7.33 9.13 -3.78
C VAL A 207 -8.59 8.85 -4.59
N ALA A 208 -8.96 7.57 -4.80
CA ALA A 208 -10.19 7.20 -5.50
C ALA A 208 -11.45 7.76 -4.83
N ALA A 209 -11.48 7.81 -3.50
CA ALA A 209 -12.59 8.35 -2.71
C ALA A 209 -12.55 9.90 -2.56
N GLY A 210 -11.52 10.58 -3.08
CA GLY A 210 -11.35 12.02 -2.89
C GLY A 210 -11.00 12.46 -1.48
N VAL A 211 -10.58 11.52 -0.62
CA VAL A 211 -10.17 11.78 0.79
C VAL A 211 -8.72 12.24 0.88
N HIS A 212 -7.91 11.96 -0.14
CA HIS A 212 -6.55 12.44 -0.31
C HIS A 212 -6.41 13.14 -1.67
N GLN A 213 -5.51 14.13 -1.78
CA GLN A 213 -5.22 14.79 -3.05
C GLN A 213 -4.82 13.78 -4.13
N SER A 214 -5.28 14.02 -5.37
CA SER A 214 -4.94 13.18 -6.52
C SER A 214 -3.75 13.74 -7.27
N PRO A 215 -2.73 12.92 -7.59
CA PRO A 215 -1.67 13.33 -8.52
C PRO A 215 -2.07 13.16 -10.00
N VAL A 216 -3.21 12.54 -10.32
CA VAL A 216 -3.67 12.36 -11.71
C VAL A 216 -3.99 13.72 -12.32
N GLY A 217 -3.38 14.01 -13.48
CA GLY A 217 -3.42 15.32 -14.13
C GLY A 217 -2.42 16.33 -13.56
N VAL A 218 -1.55 15.90 -12.62
CA VAL A 218 -0.42 16.66 -12.09
C VAL A 218 0.88 15.96 -12.45
N ALA A 219 1.06 14.72 -12.01
CA ALA A 219 2.23 13.89 -12.33
C ALA A 219 2.10 13.27 -13.73
N ASP A 220 3.22 13.07 -14.43
CA ASP A 220 3.26 12.43 -15.76
C ASP A 220 2.78 10.97 -15.69
N PHE A 221 3.16 10.27 -14.62
CA PHE A 221 2.77 8.88 -14.36
C PHE A 221 2.28 8.71 -12.94
N VAL A 222 1.21 7.93 -12.78
CA VAL A 222 0.70 7.55 -11.47
C VAL A 222 0.62 6.03 -11.40
N THR A 223 1.23 5.45 -10.38
CA THR A 223 1.14 4.00 -10.13
C THR A 223 0.47 3.71 -8.80
N GLY A 224 -0.13 2.54 -8.69
CA GLY A 224 -0.78 2.13 -7.45
C GLY A 224 -0.80 0.63 -7.23
N SER A 225 -1.10 0.23 -6.00
CA SER A 225 -1.45 -1.14 -5.64
C SER A 225 -2.95 -1.29 -5.54
N THR A 226 -3.49 -2.41 -6.02
CA THR A 226 -4.94 -2.60 -6.09
C THR A 226 -5.52 -3.41 -4.90
N HIS A 227 -4.69 -3.77 -3.91
CA HIS A 227 -5.08 -4.64 -2.78
C HIS A 227 -4.91 -4.00 -1.40
N LYS A 228 -4.52 -2.71 -1.31
CA LYS A 228 -4.36 -1.99 -0.04
C LYS A 228 -5.64 -1.21 0.30
N THR A 229 -5.60 0.10 0.37
CA THR A 229 -6.77 0.93 0.70
C THR A 229 -7.94 0.79 -0.27
N ILE A 230 -7.71 0.44 -1.55
CA ILE A 230 -8.75 0.24 -2.55
C ILE A 230 -9.50 -1.11 -2.44
N ARG A 231 -8.99 -2.09 -1.69
CA ARG A 231 -9.60 -3.41 -1.44
C ARG A 231 -10.01 -4.20 -2.69
N ALA A 232 -9.26 -4.10 -3.79
CA ALA A 232 -9.55 -4.84 -5.02
C ALA A 232 -8.64 -6.07 -5.18
N GLY A 233 -8.76 -6.78 -6.29
CA GLY A 233 -7.90 -7.91 -6.64
C GLY A 233 -6.42 -7.53 -6.59
N ARG A 234 -5.58 -8.42 -6.06
CA ARG A 234 -4.15 -8.16 -5.83
C ARG A 234 -3.41 -7.89 -7.13
N GLY A 235 -2.71 -6.77 -7.22
CA GLY A 235 -1.92 -6.36 -8.37
C GLY A 235 -1.49 -4.90 -8.31
N GLY A 236 -1.10 -4.35 -9.47
CA GLY A 236 -0.77 -2.95 -9.68
C GLY A 236 -1.62 -2.32 -10.78
N ILE A 237 -1.49 -1.01 -10.91
CA ILE A 237 -2.14 -0.18 -11.92
C ILE A 237 -1.17 0.92 -12.35
N ILE A 238 -1.21 1.31 -13.62
CA ILE A 238 -0.51 2.49 -14.15
C ILE A 238 -1.54 3.41 -14.78
N MET A 239 -1.43 4.69 -14.52
CA MET A 239 -2.27 5.76 -15.05
C MET A 239 -1.37 6.83 -15.66
N CYS A 240 -1.72 7.36 -16.82
CA CYS A 240 -0.98 8.43 -17.49
C CYS A 240 -1.88 9.16 -18.49
N ASP A 241 -1.35 10.21 -19.12
CA ASP A 241 -1.98 10.86 -20.24
C ASP A 241 -1.91 9.98 -21.51
N GLU A 242 -2.82 10.18 -22.45
CA GLU A 242 -2.97 9.38 -23.67
C GLU A 242 -1.68 9.37 -24.52
N GLU A 243 -0.86 10.41 -24.46
CA GLU A 243 0.38 10.49 -25.23
C GLU A 243 1.42 9.42 -24.83
N TYR A 244 1.36 8.88 -23.60
CA TYR A 244 2.26 7.85 -23.08
C TYR A 244 1.66 6.43 -23.17
N ALA A 245 0.42 6.29 -23.65
CA ALA A 245 -0.32 5.04 -23.63
C ALA A 245 0.44 3.87 -24.31
N ASP A 246 0.91 4.10 -25.54
CA ASP A 246 1.63 3.08 -26.30
C ASP A 246 2.96 2.68 -25.65
N ASP A 247 3.69 3.63 -25.06
CA ASP A 247 4.98 3.37 -24.39
C ASP A 247 4.77 2.57 -23.11
N ILE A 248 3.77 2.92 -22.29
CA ILE A 248 3.40 2.18 -21.08
C ILE A 248 2.91 0.78 -21.42
N ASP A 249 2.00 0.63 -22.38
CA ASP A 249 1.48 -0.68 -22.76
C ASP A 249 2.57 -1.59 -23.30
N ASN A 250 3.47 -1.08 -24.17
CA ASN A 250 4.62 -1.82 -24.65
C ASN A 250 5.62 -2.19 -23.56
N ALA A 251 5.84 -1.33 -22.57
CA ALA A 251 6.72 -1.60 -21.44
C ALA A 251 6.15 -2.67 -20.50
N VAL A 252 4.83 -2.71 -20.32
CA VAL A 252 4.16 -3.76 -19.55
C VAL A 252 4.16 -5.06 -20.36
N PHE A 253 3.57 -5.06 -21.56
CA PHE A 253 3.58 -6.20 -22.45
C PHE A 253 4.01 -5.78 -23.87
N PRO A 254 5.07 -6.37 -24.44
CA PRO A 254 5.85 -7.51 -23.95
C PRO A 254 7.09 -7.15 -23.11
N GLY A 255 7.25 -5.90 -22.72
CA GLY A 255 8.49 -5.38 -22.13
C GLY A 255 8.90 -6.06 -20.82
N SER A 256 7.98 -6.18 -19.86
CA SER A 256 8.25 -6.71 -18.51
C SER A 256 7.43 -7.93 -18.13
N GLN A 257 6.33 -8.20 -18.82
CA GLN A 257 5.39 -9.29 -18.53
C GLN A 257 5.02 -10.06 -19.81
N GLY A 258 4.52 -11.31 -19.62
CA GLY A 258 3.83 -12.10 -20.64
C GLY A 258 2.31 -11.98 -20.46
N GLY A 259 1.59 -13.12 -20.53
CA GLY A 259 0.14 -13.14 -20.36
C GLY A 259 -0.30 -12.57 -19.00
N PRO A 260 -1.28 -11.66 -18.99
CA PRO A 260 -1.81 -11.08 -17.76
C PRO A 260 -2.52 -12.13 -16.91
N LEU A 261 -2.57 -11.90 -15.60
CA LEU A 261 -3.29 -12.75 -14.65
C LEU A 261 -4.78 -12.39 -14.69
N MET A 262 -5.52 -12.93 -15.66
CA MET A 262 -6.90 -12.51 -15.95
C MET A 262 -7.86 -12.69 -14.76
N HIS A 263 -7.66 -13.68 -13.92
CA HIS A 263 -8.40 -13.86 -12.68
C HIS A 263 -8.15 -12.71 -11.67
N ASN A 264 -6.92 -12.17 -11.61
CA ASN A 264 -6.62 -10.98 -10.79
C ASN A 264 -7.22 -9.72 -11.42
N VAL A 265 -7.21 -9.60 -12.76
CA VAL A 265 -7.88 -8.50 -13.47
C VAL A 265 -9.39 -8.52 -13.18
N ALA A 266 -10.01 -9.71 -13.14
CA ALA A 266 -11.41 -9.86 -12.73
C ALA A 266 -11.65 -9.38 -11.28
N GLY A 267 -10.76 -9.73 -10.36
CA GLY A 267 -10.80 -9.21 -8.99
C GLY A 267 -10.63 -7.68 -8.91
N LYS A 268 -9.77 -7.10 -9.76
CA LYS A 268 -9.65 -5.63 -9.89
C LYS A 268 -10.95 -5.02 -10.41
N ALA A 269 -11.53 -5.59 -11.48
CA ALA A 269 -12.79 -5.10 -12.04
C ALA A 269 -13.92 -5.09 -11.01
N VAL A 270 -14.05 -6.15 -10.20
CA VAL A 270 -15.04 -6.21 -9.11
C VAL A 270 -14.76 -5.14 -8.06
N GLY A 271 -13.54 -5.08 -7.51
CA GLY A 271 -13.19 -4.14 -6.45
C GLY A 271 -13.28 -2.67 -6.89
N PHE A 272 -12.93 -2.35 -8.14
CA PHE A 272 -13.14 -1.00 -8.69
C PHE A 272 -14.64 -0.68 -8.83
N GLY A 273 -15.46 -1.68 -9.21
CA GLY A 273 -16.92 -1.52 -9.21
C GLY A 273 -17.49 -1.27 -7.80
N GLU A 274 -16.95 -1.93 -6.78
CA GLU A 274 -17.32 -1.67 -5.39
C GLU A 274 -16.88 -0.26 -4.94
N ALA A 275 -15.70 0.20 -5.40
CA ALA A 275 -15.17 1.51 -5.06
C ALA A 275 -15.92 2.69 -5.71
N LEU A 276 -16.69 2.44 -6.77
CA LEU A 276 -17.60 3.43 -7.37
C LEU A 276 -18.89 3.65 -6.57
N ASN A 277 -19.16 2.84 -5.55
CA ASN A 277 -20.34 3.02 -4.71
C ASN A 277 -20.08 4.06 -3.60
N PRO A 278 -21.09 4.83 -3.18
CA PRO A 278 -20.94 5.86 -2.13
C PRO A 278 -20.45 5.32 -0.78
N GLU A 279 -20.69 4.05 -0.49
CA GLU A 279 -20.22 3.39 0.73
C GLU A 279 -18.69 3.32 0.79
N PHE A 280 -18.01 3.35 -0.36
CA PHE A 280 -16.57 3.34 -0.40
C PHE A 280 -15.97 4.68 0.07
N GLU A 281 -16.58 5.82 -0.26
CA GLU A 281 -16.19 7.13 0.26
C GLU A 281 -16.33 7.15 1.80
N THR A 282 -17.44 6.61 2.32
CA THR A 282 -17.65 6.47 3.77
C THR A 282 -16.56 5.61 4.43
N TYR A 283 -16.21 4.48 3.81
CA TYR A 283 -15.12 3.62 4.29
C TYR A 283 -13.76 4.35 4.29
N ALA A 284 -13.45 5.07 3.23
CA ALA A 284 -12.18 5.77 3.10
C ALA A 284 -12.05 6.92 4.13
N ASP A 285 -13.12 7.70 4.33
CA ASP A 285 -13.17 8.74 5.37
C ASP A 285 -13.03 8.12 6.76
N GLN A 286 -13.80 7.07 7.06
CA GLN A 286 -13.72 6.35 8.33
C GLN A 286 -12.31 5.79 8.58
N THR A 287 -11.63 5.32 7.56
CA THR A 287 -10.25 4.82 7.66
C THR A 287 -9.30 5.91 8.16
N VAL A 288 -9.43 7.13 7.66
CA VAL A 288 -8.62 8.28 8.10
C VAL A 288 -9.03 8.74 9.50
N GLN A 289 -10.33 8.79 9.82
CA GLN A 289 -10.80 9.15 11.17
C GLN A 289 -10.32 8.13 12.21
N ASN A 290 -10.35 6.84 11.88
CA ASN A 290 -9.82 5.77 12.72
C ASN A 290 -8.32 5.93 12.97
N ALA A 291 -7.52 6.26 11.94
CA ALA A 291 -6.09 6.49 12.09
C ALA A 291 -5.80 7.70 12.98
N LYS A 292 -6.58 8.78 12.85
CA LYS A 292 -6.47 9.95 13.74
C LYS A 292 -6.83 9.60 15.17
N ALA A 293 -7.94 8.89 15.40
CA ALA A 293 -8.37 8.47 16.73
C ALA A 293 -7.35 7.54 17.42
N LEU A 294 -6.78 6.60 16.65
CA LEU A 294 -5.68 5.74 17.10
C LEU A 294 -4.46 6.59 17.50
N GLY A 295 -4.05 7.50 16.65
CA GLY A 295 -2.89 8.37 16.88
C GLY A 295 -3.06 9.29 18.08
N ASP A 296 -4.21 9.97 18.21
CA ASP A 296 -4.51 10.84 19.35
C ASP A 296 -4.44 10.06 20.66
N GLN A 297 -5.02 8.85 20.71
CA GLN A 297 -5.03 8.01 21.91
C GLN A 297 -3.63 7.51 22.27
N LEU A 298 -2.81 7.13 21.30
CA LEU A 298 -1.40 6.75 21.52
C LEU A 298 -0.60 7.92 22.13
N GLN A 299 -0.84 9.16 21.64
CA GLN A 299 -0.20 10.36 22.20
C GLN A 299 -0.70 10.66 23.62
N ASP A 300 -1.97 10.41 23.95
CA ASP A 300 -2.50 10.54 25.32
C ASP A 300 -1.81 9.56 26.28
N HIS A 301 -1.32 8.42 25.79
CA HIS A 301 -0.43 7.49 26.52
C HIS A 301 1.04 7.91 26.53
N GLY A 302 1.40 9.04 25.90
CA GLY A 302 2.76 9.58 25.90
C GLY A 302 3.68 8.96 24.85
N LEU A 303 3.14 8.23 23.87
CA LEU A 303 3.89 7.76 22.71
C LEU A 303 4.03 8.90 21.69
N GLU A 304 5.20 9.01 21.06
CA GLU A 304 5.45 10.06 20.08
C GLU A 304 5.19 9.56 18.66
N LEU A 305 4.41 10.34 17.89
CA LEU A 305 4.15 10.06 16.49
C LEU A 305 5.09 10.89 15.62
N VAL A 306 5.69 10.25 14.62
CA VAL A 306 6.42 10.96 13.57
C VAL A 306 5.50 11.98 12.92
N SER A 307 5.97 13.19 12.72
CA SER A 307 5.22 14.37 12.27
C SER A 307 4.03 14.80 13.16
N GLY A 308 3.92 14.26 14.39
CA GLY A 308 2.90 14.66 15.37
C GLY A 308 1.47 14.21 15.02
N GLY A 309 1.28 13.20 14.15
CA GLY A 309 -0.05 12.67 13.81
C GLY A 309 -0.16 12.13 12.39
N THR A 310 -1.38 12.07 11.85
CA THR A 310 -1.64 11.54 10.50
C THR A 310 -2.73 12.29 9.75
N ASP A 311 -2.60 12.34 8.42
CA ASP A 311 -3.61 12.82 7.48
C ASP A 311 -4.17 11.67 6.62
N ASN A 312 -3.67 10.43 6.78
CA ASN A 312 -4.07 9.27 5.99
C ASN A 312 -4.41 8.04 6.84
N HIS A 313 -4.17 6.84 6.35
CA HIS A 313 -4.60 5.56 6.92
C HIS A 313 -3.60 4.92 7.91
N LEU A 314 -2.46 5.55 8.18
CA LEU A 314 -1.42 4.97 9.03
C LEU A 314 -0.86 5.98 10.04
N VAL A 315 -0.30 5.45 11.11
CA VAL A 315 0.54 6.19 12.06
C VAL A 315 1.91 5.54 12.12
N LEU A 316 2.94 6.35 12.33
CA LEU A 316 4.32 5.93 12.56
C LEU A 316 4.72 6.39 13.96
N ILE A 317 5.00 5.45 14.85
CA ILE A 317 5.31 5.68 16.25
C ILE A 317 6.82 5.61 16.44
N ASP A 318 7.41 6.65 17.02
CA ASP A 318 8.82 6.67 17.44
C ASP A 318 8.93 6.30 18.93
N LEU A 319 9.54 5.17 19.21
CA LEU A 319 9.71 4.68 20.60
C LEU A 319 10.86 5.35 21.35
N ARG A 320 11.79 6.02 20.65
CA ARG A 320 13.00 6.59 21.25
C ARG A 320 12.76 7.58 22.39
N PRO A 321 11.77 8.51 22.28
CA PRO A 321 11.55 9.51 23.32
C PRO A 321 10.94 8.93 24.60
N SER A 322 10.03 7.97 24.48
CA SER A 322 9.31 7.38 25.63
C SER A 322 9.97 6.08 26.11
N HIS A 323 10.46 5.23 25.22
CA HIS A 323 11.00 3.89 25.48
C HIS A 323 12.38 3.68 24.83
N PRO A 324 13.41 4.44 25.23
CA PRO A 324 14.71 4.47 24.52
C PRO A 324 15.44 3.12 24.50
N ASP A 325 15.16 2.23 25.44
CA ASP A 325 15.77 0.91 25.53
C ASP A 325 14.99 -0.19 24.78
N THR A 326 13.74 0.09 24.36
CA THR A 326 12.85 -0.83 23.62
C THR A 326 13.01 -0.63 22.12
N THR A 327 12.94 -1.71 21.36
CA THR A 327 13.00 -1.67 19.90
C THR A 327 11.64 -1.94 19.28
N GLY A 328 11.42 -1.45 18.05
CA GLY A 328 10.20 -1.76 17.30
C GLY A 328 10.02 -3.26 17.10
N LYS A 329 11.13 -4.03 16.99
CA LYS A 329 11.05 -5.49 16.82
C LYS A 329 10.56 -6.22 18.05
N GLU A 330 11.00 -5.82 19.25
CA GLU A 330 10.50 -6.37 20.52
C GLU A 330 9.00 -6.11 20.70
N VAL A 331 8.56 -4.90 20.35
CA VAL A 331 7.15 -4.52 20.43
C VAL A 331 6.31 -5.27 19.36
N GLU A 332 6.79 -5.37 18.13
CA GLU A 332 6.14 -6.15 17.07
C GLU A 332 5.89 -7.59 17.49
N GLU A 333 6.92 -8.27 18.04
CA GLU A 333 6.81 -9.66 18.49
C GLU A 333 5.83 -9.84 19.65
N ALA A 334 5.83 -8.93 20.63
CA ALA A 334 4.92 -8.98 21.77
C ALA A 334 3.45 -8.68 21.35
N LEU A 335 3.24 -7.72 20.45
CA LEU A 335 1.92 -7.41 19.90
C LEU A 335 1.38 -8.54 19.02
N GLU A 336 2.23 -9.19 18.22
CA GLU A 336 1.83 -10.36 17.43
C GLU A 336 1.38 -11.52 18.35
N GLU A 337 2.08 -11.76 19.47
CA GLU A 337 1.68 -12.73 20.48
C GLU A 337 0.34 -12.36 21.14
N ALA A 338 0.08 -11.08 21.34
CA ALA A 338 -1.20 -10.57 21.84
C ALA A 338 -2.32 -10.53 20.78
N GLY A 339 -2.07 -10.92 19.53
CA GLY A 339 -3.07 -10.91 18.45
C GLY A 339 -3.21 -9.57 17.71
N ILE A 340 -2.31 -8.61 17.93
CA ILE A 340 -2.26 -7.33 17.21
C ILE A 340 -1.09 -7.38 16.21
N VAL A 341 -1.40 -7.44 14.92
CA VAL A 341 -0.40 -7.64 13.85
C VAL A 341 -0.07 -6.30 13.18
N LEU A 342 1.07 -5.73 13.52
CA LEU A 342 1.63 -4.53 12.89
C LEU A 342 3.10 -4.79 12.50
N ASN A 343 3.87 -3.78 12.10
CA ASN A 343 5.28 -4.00 11.77
C ASN A 343 6.24 -3.00 12.44
N ALA A 344 7.41 -3.50 12.81
CA ALA A 344 8.55 -2.68 13.13
C ALA A 344 8.96 -1.82 11.92
N ASN A 345 9.30 -0.56 12.15
CA ASN A 345 9.61 0.41 11.09
C ASN A 345 10.72 1.36 11.50
N THR A 346 11.58 1.71 10.56
CA THR A 346 12.54 2.80 10.75
C THR A 346 11.79 4.13 10.91
N VAL A 347 12.41 5.06 11.63
CA VAL A 347 11.90 6.42 11.85
C VAL A 347 12.95 7.43 11.38
N PRO A 348 12.60 8.66 11.02
CA PRO A 348 13.56 9.68 10.62
C PRO A 348 14.68 9.81 11.66
N GLY A 349 15.93 9.96 11.19
CA GLY A 349 17.11 9.97 12.07
C GLY A 349 17.37 8.62 12.75
N GLU A 350 17.02 7.50 12.13
CA GLU A 350 17.23 6.14 12.66
C GLU A 350 18.72 5.85 12.90
N THR A 351 19.05 5.37 14.10
CA THR A 351 20.42 5.01 14.47
C THR A 351 20.64 3.52 14.65
N ARG A 352 19.55 2.74 14.68
CA ARG A 352 19.57 1.28 14.77
C ARG A 352 19.53 0.66 13.37
N SER A 353 19.72 -0.64 13.28
CA SER A 353 19.61 -1.34 11.98
C SER A 353 18.16 -1.46 11.53
N ALA A 354 17.93 -1.50 10.22
CA ALA A 354 16.60 -1.75 9.63
C ALA A 354 15.96 -3.09 10.06
N PHE A 355 16.75 -4.04 10.55
CA PHE A 355 16.24 -5.32 11.10
C PHE A 355 15.79 -5.20 12.57
N ASN A 356 16.17 -4.14 13.25
CA ASN A 356 15.79 -3.88 14.64
C ASN A 356 15.61 -2.37 14.85
N PRO A 357 14.59 -1.78 14.19
CA PRO A 357 14.38 -0.34 14.14
C PRO A 357 13.80 0.21 15.45
N SER A 358 13.73 1.54 15.52
CA SER A 358 13.28 2.27 16.70
C SER A 358 11.78 2.57 16.73
N GLY A 359 11.03 2.23 15.69
CA GLY A 359 9.61 2.55 15.60
C GLY A 359 8.76 1.35 15.23
N ILE A 360 7.45 1.58 15.26
CA ILE A 360 6.41 0.69 14.75
C ILE A 360 5.45 1.47 13.87
N ARG A 361 4.90 0.79 12.86
CA ARG A 361 3.89 1.36 11.95
C ARG A 361 2.60 0.60 12.09
N ALA A 362 1.49 1.31 12.31
CA ALA A 362 0.15 0.77 12.40
C ALA A 362 -0.77 1.42 11.36
N GLY A 363 -1.65 0.65 10.74
CA GLY A 363 -2.65 1.11 9.77
C GLY A 363 -4.05 0.65 10.13
N THR A 364 -5.05 1.39 9.67
CA THR A 364 -6.46 1.18 9.99
C THR A 364 -7.34 0.62 8.88
N PRO A 365 -6.89 0.39 7.62
CA PRO A 365 -7.77 -0.07 6.54
C PRO A 365 -8.47 -1.40 6.84
N ALA A 366 -7.75 -2.40 7.35
CA ALA A 366 -8.30 -3.71 7.67
C ALA A 366 -9.28 -3.66 8.85
N LEU A 367 -8.97 -2.89 9.89
CA LEU A 367 -9.89 -2.65 11.01
C LEU A 367 -11.17 -1.97 10.54
N THR A 368 -11.06 -0.92 9.71
CA THR A 368 -12.23 -0.21 9.17
C THR A 368 -13.08 -1.14 8.30
N THR A 369 -12.47 -2.03 7.51
CA THR A 369 -13.21 -3.04 6.74
C THR A 369 -13.98 -4.01 7.64
N ARG A 370 -13.46 -4.32 8.84
CA ARG A 370 -14.17 -5.11 9.85
C ARG A 370 -15.33 -4.35 10.54
N GLY A 371 -15.42 -3.03 10.36
CA GLY A 371 -16.46 -2.21 10.95
C GLY A 371 -16.04 -1.46 12.21
N PHE A 372 -14.74 -1.39 12.52
CA PHE A 372 -14.22 -0.59 13.62
C PHE A 372 -14.48 0.90 13.36
N ASP A 373 -14.90 1.59 14.41
CA ASP A 373 -15.05 3.05 14.48
C ASP A 373 -13.91 3.68 15.31
N GLU A 374 -13.98 5.01 15.52
CA GLU A 374 -12.97 5.74 16.29
C GLU A 374 -12.90 5.28 17.75
N ALA A 375 -14.03 4.84 18.34
CA ALA A 375 -14.05 4.38 19.73
C ALA A 375 -13.33 3.04 19.87
N ALA A 376 -13.59 2.10 18.98
CA ALA A 376 -12.88 0.82 18.92
C ALA A 376 -11.39 1.01 18.61
N CYS A 377 -11.02 1.94 17.71
CA CYS A 377 -9.62 2.25 17.42
C CYS A 377 -8.88 2.90 18.60
N ARG A 378 -9.56 3.68 19.46
CA ARG A 378 -8.97 4.16 20.73
C ARG A 378 -8.72 3.01 21.70
N GLU A 379 -9.63 2.06 21.80
CA GLU A 379 -9.42 0.86 22.62
C GLU A 379 -8.21 0.05 22.11
N VAL A 380 -8.06 -0.12 20.80
CA VAL A 380 -6.88 -0.77 20.23
C VAL A 380 -5.59 0.01 20.57
N ALA A 381 -5.64 1.35 20.58
CA ALA A 381 -4.50 2.16 21.00
C ALA A 381 -4.13 1.95 22.47
N ASP A 382 -5.13 1.80 23.37
CA ASP A 382 -4.90 1.47 24.78
C ASP A 382 -4.16 0.12 24.89
N LEU A 383 -4.60 -0.91 24.13
CA LEU A 383 -3.95 -2.22 24.10
C LEU A 383 -2.51 -2.16 23.60
N ILE A 384 -2.26 -1.40 22.53
CA ILE A 384 -0.91 -1.20 22.00
C ILE A 384 -0.03 -0.54 23.06
N ALA A 385 -0.50 0.50 23.74
CA ALA A 385 0.26 1.20 24.75
C ALA A 385 0.58 0.29 25.96
N GLU A 386 -0.36 -0.54 26.42
CA GLU A 386 -0.15 -1.51 27.50
C GLU A 386 1.00 -2.49 27.16
N VAL A 387 1.05 -3.01 25.92
CA VAL A 387 2.12 -3.90 25.48
C VAL A 387 3.45 -3.13 25.31
N VAL A 388 3.43 -1.91 24.76
CA VAL A 388 4.65 -1.08 24.61
C VAL A 388 5.29 -0.79 25.96
N ASP A 389 4.48 -0.52 27.00
CA ASP A 389 4.97 -0.27 28.36
C ASP A 389 5.62 -1.51 29.01
N ALA A 390 5.21 -2.72 28.63
CA ALA A 390 5.70 -3.97 29.23
C ALA A 390 5.80 -5.14 28.21
N PRO A 391 6.59 -5.01 27.15
CA PRO A 391 6.62 -6.00 26.04
C PRO A 391 7.17 -7.37 26.45
N HIS A 392 7.83 -7.49 27.61
CA HIS A 392 8.39 -8.73 28.13
C HIS A 392 7.55 -9.32 29.29
N ASP A 393 6.44 -8.71 29.65
CA ASP A 393 5.55 -9.22 30.71
C ASP A 393 4.47 -10.12 30.10
N GLU A 394 4.69 -11.43 30.17
CA GLU A 394 3.76 -12.45 29.63
C GLU A 394 2.32 -12.30 30.18
N SER A 395 2.15 -11.72 31.39
CA SER A 395 0.81 -11.52 31.96
C SER A 395 0.08 -10.36 31.29
N VAL A 396 0.79 -9.29 30.91
CA VAL A 396 0.22 -8.16 30.16
C VAL A 396 -0.13 -8.61 28.75
N VAL A 397 0.76 -9.32 28.07
CA VAL A 397 0.51 -9.86 26.73
C VAL A 397 -0.74 -10.77 26.72
N ALA A 398 -0.89 -11.64 27.74
CA ALA A 398 -2.05 -12.52 27.85
C ALA A 398 -3.35 -11.74 28.16
N GLU A 399 -3.33 -10.74 29.03
CA GLU A 399 -4.50 -9.89 29.32
C GLU A 399 -4.95 -9.09 28.07
N VAL A 400 -3.99 -8.60 27.28
CA VAL A 400 -4.29 -7.93 26.01
C VAL A 400 -4.85 -8.91 24.99
N SER A 401 -4.31 -10.13 24.91
CA SER A 401 -4.82 -11.18 24.02
C SER A 401 -6.28 -11.54 24.31
N ASP A 402 -6.66 -11.67 25.59
CA ASP A 402 -8.05 -11.93 25.99
C ASP A 402 -9.00 -10.80 25.51
N ARG A 403 -8.53 -9.54 25.54
CA ARG A 403 -9.31 -8.39 25.06
C ARG A 403 -9.36 -8.29 23.54
N VAL A 404 -8.32 -8.72 22.84
CA VAL A 404 -8.32 -8.84 21.39
C VAL A 404 -9.33 -9.88 20.93
N ASP A 405 -9.44 -11.01 21.63
CA ASP A 405 -10.46 -12.03 21.36
C ASP A 405 -11.88 -11.45 21.50
N GLU A 406 -12.15 -10.65 22.57
CA GLU A 406 -13.45 -9.97 22.74
C GLU A 406 -13.74 -9.00 21.58
N LEU A 407 -12.76 -8.20 21.15
CA LEU A 407 -12.92 -7.26 20.05
C LEU A 407 -13.15 -8.00 18.71
N THR A 408 -12.43 -9.10 18.45
CA THR A 408 -12.61 -9.85 17.21
C THR A 408 -13.95 -10.59 17.15
N ASP A 409 -14.50 -10.99 18.28
CA ASP A 409 -15.85 -11.56 18.39
C ASP A 409 -16.95 -10.50 18.12
N ASP A 410 -16.75 -9.26 18.57
CA ASP A 410 -17.69 -8.14 18.34
C ASP A 410 -17.66 -7.63 16.88
N TYR A 411 -16.53 -7.78 16.21
CA TYR A 411 -16.30 -7.36 14.81
C TYR A 411 -15.86 -8.54 13.93
N PRO A 412 -16.73 -9.53 13.67
CA PRO A 412 -16.37 -10.71 12.85
C PRO A 412 -16.06 -10.33 11.40
N LEU A 413 -15.05 -11.01 10.80
CA LEU A 413 -14.60 -10.67 9.44
C LEU A 413 -15.38 -11.41 8.36
N TYR A 414 -15.56 -12.72 8.51
CA TYR A 414 -16.25 -13.59 7.54
C TYR A 414 -17.23 -14.48 8.31
N ASP A 415 -18.51 -14.39 7.97
CA ASP A 415 -19.59 -15.23 8.53
C ASP A 415 -19.47 -16.72 8.13
#